data_26007546b288889cb853e570ce467f93
#
_entry.id   26007546b288889cb853e570ce467f93
#
_cell.length_a   1.000
_cell.length_b   1.000
_cell.length_c   1.000
_cell.angle_alpha   90.00
_cell.angle_beta   90.00
_cell.angle_gamma   90.00
#
_symmetry.space_group_name_H-M   'P 1'
#
loop_
_entity.id
_entity.type
_entity.pdbx_description
1 polymer ?
#
loop_
_entity_poly.entity_id
_entity_poly.type
_entity_poly.pdbx_seq_one_letter_code
_entity_poly.pdbx_strand_id
1 'polypeptide(L)'
;MIDVEQTMLRIQVSELFALSRRSAGSRAIVNMLRDRKVHIGRFKVRRLMKELGLTSKQPGSHTYKAATVERPDIPNRLERKFDVGAPNSAWCGDITYIWAGNCWHYLAVVIDLYSRRIVGWSMSAKPDAELVVNALDMAYEQRGRPQKIMFHTDQGSQYGSRKFRQRLWRYRMKQSMSRRGNCWDNAPMERVFRSLKSEWIPATGYNSLQEAKRDISGYLMDYYNWQRPHTYNDGLAPAKAESQPNLQSGIS
;
A
#
# COMPACT_ATOMS: atom_id res chain seq x y z
N MET A 1 26.78 26.38 -25.29
CA MET A 1 27.14 24.97 -24.98
C MET A 1 25.99 24.35 -24.22
N ILE A 2 25.42 23.26 -24.73
CA ILE A 2 24.31 22.57 -24.05
C ILE A 2 24.90 21.84 -22.83
N ASP A 3 24.40 22.12 -21.64
CA ASP A 3 24.82 21.40 -20.44
C ASP A 3 24.15 20.01 -20.47
N VAL A 4 24.94 19.02 -20.91
CA VAL A 4 24.52 17.63 -21.08
C VAL A 4 24.06 17.03 -19.76
N GLU A 5 24.71 17.31 -18.64
CA GLU A 5 24.35 16.83 -17.31
C GLU A 5 22.98 17.35 -16.89
N GLN A 6 22.72 18.63 -17.08
CA GLN A 6 21.44 19.24 -16.77
C GLN A 6 20.32 18.70 -17.66
N THR A 7 20.62 18.42 -18.94
CA THR A 7 19.65 17.83 -19.87
C THR A 7 19.28 16.40 -19.42
N MET A 8 20.24 15.58 -19.06
CA MET A 8 20.00 14.23 -18.53
C MET A 8 19.18 14.26 -17.25
N LEU A 9 19.43 15.19 -16.34
CA LEU A 9 18.62 15.35 -15.12
C LEU A 9 17.16 15.72 -15.43
N ARG A 10 16.92 16.59 -16.41
CA ARG A 10 15.55 16.92 -16.85
C ARG A 10 14.81 15.69 -17.38
N ILE A 11 15.48 14.89 -18.21
CA ILE A 11 14.92 13.64 -18.74
C ILE A 11 14.56 12.71 -17.61
N GLN A 12 15.48 12.42 -16.69
CA GLN A 12 15.24 11.53 -15.56
C GLN A 12 14.10 11.99 -14.64
N VAL A 13 14.01 13.29 -14.34
CA VAL A 13 12.90 13.86 -13.56
C VAL A 13 11.57 13.67 -14.28
N SER A 14 11.53 13.91 -15.60
CA SER A 14 10.32 13.72 -16.42
C SER A 14 9.88 12.26 -16.47
N GLU A 15 10.82 11.33 -16.67
CA GLU A 15 10.55 9.88 -16.66
C GLU A 15 9.98 9.40 -15.34
N LEU A 16 10.61 9.78 -14.22
CA LEU A 16 10.15 9.39 -12.89
C LEU A 16 8.77 9.99 -12.54
N PHE A 17 8.51 11.21 -12.99
CA PHE A 17 7.22 11.83 -12.85
C PHE A 17 6.16 11.11 -13.70
N ALA A 18 6.46 10.74 -14.93
CA ALA A 18 5.57 9.96 -15.79
C ALA A 18 5.31 8.56 -15.22
N LEU A 19 6.36 7.87 -14.72
CA LEU A 19 6.27 6.56 -14.08
C LEU A 19 5.30 6.57 -12.88
N SER A 20 5.28 7.66 -12.12
CA SER A 20 4.35 7.86 -11.00
C SER A 20 2.94 8.28 -11.43
N ARG A 21 2.62 8.25 -12.70
CA ARG A 21 1.38 8.83 -13.28
C ARG A 21 1.14 10.28 -12.86
N ARG A 22 2.19 11.07 -12.83
CA ARG A 22 2.18 12.50 -12.49
C ARG A 22 1.78 12.76 -11.03
N SER A 23 1.96 11.80 -10.13
CA SER A 23 1.64 11.93 -8.71
C SER A 23 2.85 12.32 -7.85
N ALA A 24 4.06 11.94 -8.23
CA ALA A 24 5.25 12.15 -7.42
C ALA A 24 5.60 13.63 -7.26
N GLY A 25 5.75 14.05 -6.01
CA GLY A 25 6.30 15.37 -5.67
C GLY A 25 7.82 15.36 -5.58
N SER A 26 8.44 16.53 -5.42
CA SER A 26 9.90 16.68 -5.41
C SER A 26 10.63 15.80 -4.39
N ARG A 27 10.04 15.50 -3.22
CA ARG A 27 10.63 14.58 -2.24
C ARG A 27 10.66 13.14 -2.76
N ALA A 28 9.57 12.68 -3.37
CA ALA A 28 9.50 11.34 -3.94
C ALA A 28 10.50 11.19 -5.09
N ILE A 29 10.56 12.17 -5.99
CA ILE A 29 11.51 12.15 -7.13
C ILE A 29 12.97 12.13 -6.63
N VAL A 30 13.33 12.89 -5.59
CA VAL A 30 14.68 12.83 -4.99
C VAL A 30 15.01 11.41 -4.53
N ASN A 31 14.08 10.74 -3.83
CA ASN A 31 14.30 9.39 -3.35
C ASN A 31 14.42 8.39 -4.51
N MET A 32 13.60 8.52 -5.55
CA MET A 32 13.68 7.68 -6.75
C MET A 32 15.00 7.91 -7.53
N LEU A 33 15.51 9.15 -7.58
CA LEU A 33 16.82 9.46 -8.17
C LEU A 33 17.96 8.87 -7.34
N ARG A 34 17.88 8.96 -6.01
CA ARG A 34 18.86 8.34 -5.10
C ARG A 34 18.96 6.83 -5.33
N ASP A 35 17.84 6.19 -5.55
CA ASP A 35 17.73 4.76 -5.91
C ASP A 35 18.47 4.42 -7.20
N ARG A 36 18.49 5.37 -8.15
CA ARG A 36 19.28 5.30 -9.40
C ARG A 36 20.74 5.79 -9.25
N LYS A 37 21.23 5.97 -8.00
CA LYS A 37 22.57 6.49 -7.69
C LYS A 37 22.81 7.96 -8.11
N VAL A 38 21.73 8.72 -8.33
CA VAL A 38 21.79 10.15 -8.65
C VAL A 38 21.53 10.97 -7.39
N HIS A 39 22.57 11.62 -6.88
CA HIS A 39 22.51 12.43 -5.67
C HIS A 39 22.21 13.89 -6.01
N ILE A 40 21.00 14.35 -5.69
CA ILE A 40 20.52 15.69 -6.01
C ILE A 40 19.66 16.24 -4.86
N GLY A 41 19.80 17.52 -4.57
CA GLY A 41 19.03 18.19 -3.53
C GLY A 41 17.59 18.49 -3.96
N ARG A 42 16.66 18.46 -2.98
CA ARG A 42 15.22 18.70 -3.20
C ARG A 42 14.94 20.02 -3.90
N PHE A 43 15.66 21.09 -3.57
CA PHE A 43 15.44 22.41 -4.17
C PHE A 43 15.76 22.41 -5.67
N LYS A 44 16.84 21.72 -6.08
CA LYS A 44 17.18 21.58 -7.51
C LYS A 44 16.10 20.78 -8.26
N VAL A 45 15.62 19.66 -7.68
CA VAL A 45 14.50 18.90 -8.27
C VAL A 45 13.21 19.74 -8.36
N ARG A 46 12.87 20.52 -7.33
CA ARG A 46 11.69 21.40 -7.34
C ARG A 46 11.80 22.45 -8.45
N ARG A 47 13.00 23.02 -8.67
CA ARG A 47 13.25 23.98 -9.74
C ARG A 47 13.08 23.32 -11.12
N LEU A 48 13.66 22.13 -11.32
CA LEU A 48 13.51 21.37 -12.57
C LEU A 48 12.04 21.01 -12.84
N MET A 49 11.30 20.57 -11.84
CA MET A 49 9.85 20.31 -11.98
C MET A 49 9.09 21.57 -12.41
N LYS A 50 9.43 22.74 -11.83
CA LYS A 50 8.81 24.02 -12.22
C LYS A 50 9.15 24.40 -13.66
N GLU A 51 10.42 24.28 -14.06
CA GLU A 51 10.89 24.55 -15.45
C GLU A 51 10.17 23.64 -16.46
N LEU A 52 9.90 22.38 -16.08
CA LEU A 52 9.24 21.39 -16.93
C LEU A 52 7.69 21.41 -16.83
N GLY A 53 7.11 22.32 -16.06
CA GLY A 53 5.65 22.39 -15.86
C GLY A 53 5.05 21.16 -15.15
N LEU A 54 5.84 20.47 -14.32
CA LEU A 54 5.42 19.24 -13.65
C LEU A 54 4.76 19.55 -12.30
N THR A 55 3.46 19.32 -12.21
CA THR A 55 2.67 19.50 -10.97
C THR A 55 2.14 18.18 -10.46
N SER A 56 2.52 17.82 -9.21
CA SER A 56 2.09 16.57 -8.59
C SER A 56 0.61 16.61 -8.18
N LYS A 57 -0.08 15.47 -8.32
CA LYS A 57 -1.44 15.32 -7.82
C LYS A 57 -1.46 15.45 -6.29
N GLN A 58 -2.48 16.15 -5.77
CA GLN A 58 -2.72 16.27 -4.34
C GLN A 58 -3.91 15.37 -3.95
N PRO A 59 -3.79 14.59 -2.86
CA PRO A 59 -4.92 13.80 -2.38
C PRO A 59 -6.04 14.73 -1.87
N GLY A 60 -7.29 14.44 -2.26
CA GLY A 60 -8.47 15.12 -1.74
C GLY A 60 -8.75 14.78 -0.26
N SER A 61 -9.79 15.41 0.31
CA SER A 61 -10.31 15.06 1.64
C SER A 61 -10.88 13.64 1.64
N HIS A 62 -10.68 12.92 2.74
CA HIS A 62 -11.18 11.55 2.91
C HIS A 62 -12.30 11.52 3.93
N THR A 63 -13.42 10.89 3.59
CA THR A 63 -14.55 10.66 4.50
C THR A 63 -14.50 9.23 5.03
N TYR A 64 -14.49 9.07 6.35
CA TYR A 64 -14.46 7.78 7.01
C TYR A 64 -15.87 7.19 7.16
N LYS A 65 -16.01 5.88 6.93
CA LYS A 65 -17.23 5.14 7.26
C LYS A 65 -17.03 4.42 8.60
N ALA A 66 -17.95 4.64 9.54
CA ALA A 66 -17.94 3.93 10.81
C ALA A 66 -18.50 2.50 10.64
N ALA A 67 -17.89 1.53 11.31
CA ALA A 67 -18.43 0.17 11.39
C ALA A 67 -19.74 0.14 12.17
N THR A 68 -20.72 -0.62 11.68
CA THR A 68 -22.07 -0.70 12.27
C THR A 68 -22.21 -1.81 13.31
N VAL A 69 -21.36 -2.85 13.28
CA VAL A 69 -21.43 -4.02 14.16
C VAL A 69 -20.09 -4.20 14.87
N GLU A 70 -20.12 -4.40 16.19
CA GLU A 70 -18.96 -4.74 16.99
C GLU A 70 -18.81 -6.26 17.15
N ARG A 71 -17.56 -6.73 17.16
CA ARG A 71 -17.21 -8.13 17.43
C ARG A 71 -16.31 -8.21 18.66
N PRO A 72 -16.89 -8.17 19.85
CA PRO A 72 -16.15 -8.13 21.11
C PRO A 72 -15.36 -9.43 21.38
N ASP A 73 -15.69 -10.52 20.69
CA ASP A 73 -15.01 -11.81 20.77
C ASP A 73 -13.61 -11.81 20.10
N ILE A 74 -13.29 -10.78 19.32
CA ILE A 74 -11.98 -10.65 18.66
C ILE A 74 -11.30 -9.38 19.16
N PRO A 75 -10.35 -9.48 20.10
CA PRO A 75 -9.73 -8.32 20.72
C PRO A 75 -8.77 -7.59 19.78
N ASN A 76 -8.57 -6.29 20.01
CA ASN A 76 -7.50 -5.53 19.38
C ASN A 76 -6.16 -5.88 20.06
N ARG A 77 -5.43 -6.79 19.47
CA ARG A 77 -4.10 -7.24 19.95
C ARG A 77 -2.95 -6.37 19.43
N LEU A 78 -3.18 -5.70 18.28
CA LEU A 78 -2.16 -4.85 17.65
C LEU A 78 -1.95 -3.55 18.44
N GLU A 79 -3.02 -2.99 19.05
CA GLU A 79 -2.97 -1.81 19.92
C GLU A 79 -2.21 -0.63 19.28
N ARG A 80 -2.34 -0.46 17.96
CA ARG A 80 -1.60 0.55 17.17
C ARG A 80 -0.06 0.40 17.19
N LYS A 81 0.46 -0.72 17.64
CA LYS A 81 1.89 -1.04 17.55
C LYS A 81 2.25 -1.43 16.12
N PHE A 82 2.22 -0.43 15.23
CA PHE A 82 2.46 -0.64 13.80
C PHE A 82 3.94 -0.81 13.45
N ASP A 83 4.82 -0.54 14.38
CA ASP A 83 6.25 -0.78 14.23
C ASP A 83 6.57 -2.17 14.76
N VAL A 84 6.85 -3.08 13.84
CA VAL A 84 7.12 -4.51 14.14
C VAL A 84 8.56 -4.85 13.76
N GLY A 85 9.20 -5.68 14.59
CA GLY A 85 10.63 -5.93 14.53
C GLY A 85 11.11 -6.81 13.37
N ALA A 86 10.20 -7.52 12.66
CA ALA A 86 10.59 -8.45 11.60
C ALA A 86 9.48 -8.62 10.55
N PRO A 87 9.84 -8.97 9.30
CA PRO A 87 8.87 -9.40 8.30
C PRO A 87 8.00 -10.55 8.79
N ASN A 88 6.75 -10.58 8.36
CA ASN A 88 5.77 -11.62 8.72
C ASN A 88 5.43 -11.69 10.22
N SER A 89 5.71 -10.64 11.00
CA SER A 89 5.27 -10.57 12.40
C SER A 89 3.80 -10.16 12.51
N ALA A 90 3.38 -9.16 11.77
CA ALA A 90 1.99 -8.70 11.70
C ALA A 90 1.63 -8.24 10.30
N TRP A 91 0.48 -8.70 9.84
CA TRP A 91 -0.14 -8.26 8.59
C TRP A 91 -1.41 -7.47 8.87
N CYS A 92 -1.70 -6.47 8.04
CA CYS A 92 -2.97 -5.76 8.06
C CYS A 92 -3.73 -6.02 6.77
N GLY A 93 -5.05 -6.22 6.90
CA GLY A 93 -5.96 -6.36 5.77
C GLY A 93 -7.10 -5.37 5.81
N ASP A 94 -7.57 -4.94 4.64
CA ASP A 94 -8.73 -4.07 4.51
C ASP A 94 -9.33 -4.14 3.10
N ILE A 95 -10.54 -3.62 2.92
CA ILE A 95 -11.29 -3.62 1.66
C ILE A 95 -11.59 -2.20 1.23
N THR A 96 -11.43 -1.93 -0.07
CA THR A 96 -11.86 -0.66 -0.67
C THR A 96 -12.70 -0.89 -1.93
N TYR A 97 -13.36 0.17 -2.38
CA TYR A 97 -14.25 0.18 -3.54
C TYR A 97 -13.52 0.71 -4.77
N ILE A 98 -13.73 0.05 -5.91
CA ILE A 98 -13.18 0.40 -7.22
C ILE A 98 -14.33 0.49 -8.22
N TRP A 99 -14.45 1.61 -8.93
CA TRP A 99 -15.41 1.79 -10.00
C TRP A 99 -14.88 1.21 -11.30
N ALA A 100 -15.58 0.23 -11.87
CA ALA A 100 -15.19 -0.41 -13.13
C ALA A 100 -16.41 -0.99 -13.85
N GLY A 101 -16.51 -0.84 -15.18
CA GLY A 101 -17.61 -1.40 -15.97
C GLY A 101 -18.99 -0.94 -15.49
N ASN A 102 -19.12 0.35 -15.13
CA ASN A 102 -20.35 0.98 -14.64
C ASN A 102 -20.92 0.40 -13.32
N CYS A 103 -20.11 -0.26 -12.52
CA CYS A 103 -20.52 -0.74 -11.20
C CYS A 103 -19.36 -0.73 -10.19
N TRP A 104 -19.72 -0.85 -8.90
CA TRP A 104 -18.75 -0.97 -7.83
C TRP A 104 -18.21 -2.40 -7.71
N HIS A 105 -16.90 -2.50 -7.64
CA HIS A 105 -16.17 -3.71 -7.31
C HIS A 105 -15.42 -3.51 -6.00
N TYR A 106 -14.90 -4.58 -5.44
CA TYR A 106 -14.25 -4.60 -4.13
C TYR A 106 -12.84 -5.13 -4.27
N LEU A 107 -11.89 -4.42 -3.69
CA LEU A 107 -10.48 -4.78 -3.64
C LEU A 107 -10.09 -5.03 -2.19
N ALA A 108 -9.72 -6.25 -1.85
CA ALA A 108 -9.07 -6.60 -0.60
C ALA A 108 -7.55 -6.56 -0.79
N VAL A 109 -6.83 -5.97 0.16
CA VAL A 109 -5.37 -5.88 0.15
C VAL A 109 -4.83 -6.32 1.50
N VAL A 110 -3.69 -7.00 1.50
CA VAL A 110 -2.93 -7.40 2.68
C VAL A 110 -1.54 -6.79 2.61
N ILE A 111 -1.12 -6.11 3.68
CA ILE A 111 0.24 -5.56 3.82
C ILE A 111 0.98 -6.21 4.97
N ASP A 112 2.28 -6.36 4.83
CA ASP A 112 3.19 -6.64 5.95
C ASP A 112 3.54 -5.31 6.65
N LEU A 113 3.33 -5.24 7.95
CA LEU A 113 3.58 -4.01 8.72
C LEU A 113 5.07 -3.68 8.84
N TYR A 114 5.97 -4.65 8.70
CA TYR A 114 7.40 -4.41 8.82
C TYR A 114 7.92 -3.37 7.83
N SER A 115 7.63 -3.56 6.57
CA SER A 115 8.08 -2.66 5.49
C SER A 115 6.95 -1.95 4.76
N ARG A 116 5.70 -2.14 5.18
CA ARG A 116 4.49 -1.69 4.46
C ARG A 116 4.32 -2.34 3.08
N ARG A 117 5.01 -3.47 2.84
CA ARG A 117 4.96 -4.21 1.58
C ARG A 117 3.59 -4.85 1.38
N ILE A 118 3.01 -4.68 0.21
CA ILE A 118 1.78 -5.40 -0.18
C ILE A 118 2.18 -6.84 -0.48
N VAL A 119 1.56 -7.78 0.23
CA VAL A 119 1.88 -9.21 0.17
C VAL A 119 0.75 -10.05 -0.43
N GLY A 120 -0.47 -9.50 -0.52
CA GLY A 120 -1.58 -10.18 -1.14
C GLY A 120 -2.71 -9.22 -1.50
N TRP A 121 -3.50 -9.58 -2.49
CA TRP A 121 -4.68 -8.84 -2.90
C TRP A 121 -5.66 -9.73 -3.65
N SER A 122 -6.91 -9.31 -3.69
CA SER A 122 -7.95 -9.93 -4.51
C SER A 122 -9.00 -8.90 -4.89
N MET A 123 -9.67 -9.09 -6.02
CA MET A 123 -10.73 -8.19 -6.50
C MET A 123 -11.94 -8.99 -6.99
N SER A 124 -13.13 -8.60 -6.52
CA SER A 124 -14.40 -9.27 -6.79
C SER A 124 -15.53 -8.27 -6.99
N ALA A 125 -16.62 -8.72 -7.65
CA ALA A 125 -17.87 -7.97 -7.72
C ALA A 125 -18.67 -7.97 -6.41
N LYS A 126 -18.29 -8.82 -5.42
CA LYS A 126 -18.99 -8.94 -4.13
C LYS A 126 -18.01 -8.78 -2.99
N PRO A 127 -18.38 -8.03 -1.92
CA PRO A 127 -17.57 -7.89 -0.71
C PRO A 127 -17.86 -9.03 0.26
N ASP A 128 -17.60 -10.27 -0.16
CA ASP A 128 -17.87 -11.46 0.63
C ASP A 128 -16.62 -12.03 1.32
N ALA A 129 -16.79 -13.12 2.05
CA ALA A 129 -15.69 -13.79 2.74
C ALA A 129 -14.65 -14.39 1.77
N GLU A 130 -15.07 -14.75 0.55
CA GLU A 130 -14.17 -15.28 -0.48
C GLU A 130 -13.14 -14.26 -0.90
N LEU A 131 -13.55 -13.01 -1.08
CA LEU A 131 -12.67 -11.91 -1.45
C LEU A 131 -11.49 -11.79 -0.49
N VAL A 132 -11.75 -11.77 0.83
CA VAL A 132 -10.68 -11.60 1.84
C VAL A 132 -9.87 -12.87 2.04
N VAL A 133 -10.47 -14.05 1.85
CA VAL A 133 -9.76 -15.33 1.89
C VAL A 133 -8.78 -15.42 0.73
N ASN A 134 -9.17 -15.06 -0.48
CA ASN A 134 -8.29 -15.09 -1.65
C ASN A 134 -7.10 -14.14 -1.51
N ALA A 135 -7.32 -12.94 -0.94
CA ALA A 135 -6.23 -12.01 -0.64
C ALA A 135 -5.25 -12.58 0.41
N LEU A 136 -5.79 -13.23 1.47
CA LEU A 136 -4.99 -13.90 2.50
C LEU A 136 -4.22 -15.09 1.93
N ASP A 137 -4.84 -15.91 1.08
CA ASP A 137 -4.21 -17.08 0.47
C ASP A 137 -3.05 -16.67 -0.44
N MET A 138 -3.24 -15.64 -1.26
CA MET A 138 -2.18 -15.05 -2.07
C MET A 138 -1.01 -14.59 -1.18
N ALA A 139 -1.30 -13.86 -0.10
CA ALA A 139 -0.27 -13.39 0.82
C ALA A 139 0.50 -14.55 1.46
N TYR A 140 -0.22 -15.58 1.91
CA TYR A 140 0.37 -16.74 2.56
C TYR A 140 1.30 -17.52 1.64
N GLU A 141 0.87 -17.78 0.39
CA GLU A 141 1.68 -18.50 -0.59
C GLU A 141 2.89 -17.68 -1.04
N GLN A 142 2.71 -16.41 -1.36
CA GLN A 142 3.82 -15.53 -1.81
C GLN A 142 4.90 -15.33 -0.74
N ARG A 143 4.51 -15.41 0.53
CA ARG A 143 5.46 -15.25 1.66
C ARG A 143 6.09 -16.57 2.12
N GLY A 144 5.89 -17.68 1.39
CA GLY A 144 6.46 -18.97 1.72
C GLY A 144 5.81 -19.64 2.94
N ARG A 145 4.52 -19.43 3.14
CA ARG A 145 3.68 -20.05 4.19
C ARG A 145 4.19 -19.79 5.62
N PRO A 146 4.41 -18.52 6.00
CA PRO A 146 4.92 -18.19 7.32
C PRO A 146 3.91 -18.53 8.42
N GLN A 147 4.41 -18.77 9.63
CA GLN A 147 3.60 -19.16 10.78
C GLN A 147 3.61 -18.08 11.87
N LYS A 148 2.64 -18.16 12.80
CA LYS A 148 2.54 -17.30 13.99
C LYS A 148 2.33 -15.80 13.70
N ILE A 149 1.81 -15.47 12.54
CA ILE A 149 1.52 -14.08 12.14
C ILE A 149 0.31 -13.57 12.91
N MET A 150 0.35 -12.31 13.34
CA MET A 150 -0.84 -11.58 13.76
C MET A 150 -1.50 -10.98 12.51
N PHE A 151 -2.79 -11.27 12.27
CA PHE A 151 -3.57 -10.68 11.19
C PHE A 151 -4.55 -9.67 11.75
N HIS A 152 -4.35 -8.40 11.45
CA HIS A 152 -5.16 -7.29 11.94
C HIS A 152 -6.07 -6.72 10.86
N THR A 153 -7.32 -6.40 11.22
CA THR A 153 -8.33 -5.83 10.32
C THR A 153 -9.20 -4.81 11.04
N ASP A 154 -10.03 -4.11 10.27
CA ASP A 154 -11.20 -3.43 10.80
C ASP A 154 -12.29 -4.43 11.26
N GLN A 155 -13.45 -3.90 11.71
CA GLN A 155 -14.63 -4.68 12.14
C GLN A 155 -15.50 -5.17 10.95
N GLY A 156 -14.98 -5.23 9.73
CA GLY A 156 -15.71 -5.70 8.56
C GLY A 156 -16.28 -7.11 8.75
N SER A 157 -17.55 -7.32 8.36
CA SER A 157 -18.24 -8.60 8.52
C SER A 157 -17.55 -9.76 7.80
N GLN A 158 -16.85 -9.49 6.71
CA GLN A 158 -16.06 -10.45 5.95
C GLN A 158 -14.95 -11.08 6.79
N TYR A 159 -14.25 -10.26 7.58
CA TYR A 159 -13.17 -10.68 8.47
C TYR A 159 -13.67 -11.40 9.73
N GLY A 160 -14.92 -11.14 10.17
CA GLY A 160 -15.58 -11.87 11.25
C GLY A 160 -16.24 -13.17 10.79
N SER A 161 -16.25 -13.48 9.49
CA SER A 161 -16.91 -14.66 8.93
C SER A 161 -16.27 -15.96 9.39
N ARG A 162 -17.08 -17.04 9.50
CA ARG A 162 -16.57 -18.37 9.81
C ARG A 162 -15.51 -18.84 8.82
N LYS A 163 -15.71 -18.57 7.53
CA LYS A 163 -14.77 -18.97 6.45
C LYS A 163 -13.40 -18.33 6.63
N PHE A 164 -13.35 -17.03 6.90
CA PHE A 164 -12.09 -16.31 7.12
C PHE A 164 -11.37 -16.77 8.41
N ARG A 165 -12.13 -16.91 9.52
CA ARG A 165 -11.58 -17.39 10.80
C ARG A 165 -11.02 -18.81 10.69
N GLN A 166 -11.70 -19.72 9.97
CA GLN A 166 -11.20 -21.07 9.70
C GLN A 166 -9.91 -21.04 8.85
N ARG A 167 -9.77 -20.10 7.92
CA ARG A 167 -8.56 -19.94 7.12
C ARG A 167 -7.39 -19.46 7.98
N LEU A 168 -7.59 -18.46 8.84
CA LEU A 168 -6.58 -18.02 9.81
C LEU A 168 -6.14 -19.16 10.75
N TRP A 169 -7.09 -19.93 11.26
CA TRP A 169 -6.79 -21.08 12.11
C TRP A 169 -5.94 -22.13 11.37
N ARG A 170 -6.28 -22.46 10.14
CA ARG A 170 -5.51 -23.38 9.30
C ARG A 170 -4.07 -22.90 9.09
N TYR A 171 -3.88 -21.61 8.92
CA TYR A 171 -2.56 -20.98 8.76
C TYR A 171 -1.86 -20.69 10.10
N ARG A 172 -2.47 -21.06 11.23
CA ARG A 172 -1.95 -20.80 12.58
C ARG A 172 -1.67 -19.32 12.85
N MET A 173 -2.53 -18.44 12.30
CA MET A 173 -2.47 -17.00 12.47
C MET A 173 -3.36 -16.55 13.64
N LYS A 174 -2.91 -15.52 14.37
CA LYS A 174 -3.67 -14.87 15.44
C LYS A 174 -4.49 -13.73 14.87
N GLN A 175 -5.80 -13.75 15.05
CA GLN A 175 -6.66 -12.65 14.62
C GLN A 175 -6.63 -11.49 15.62
N SER A 176 -6.67 -10.26 15.09
CA SER A 176 -6.80 -9.00 15.80
C SER A 176 -7.78 -8.11 15.04
N MET A 177 -8.66 -7.39 15.72
CA MET A 177 -9.58 -6.45 15.10
C MET A 177 -9.52 -5.07 15.76
N SER A 178 -9.67 -4.01 14.96
CA SER A 178 -9.77 -2.64 15.45
C SER A 178 -10.95 -2.49 16.43
N ARG A 179 -10.88 -1.52 17.31
CA ARG A 179 -12.04 -1.14 18.13
C ARG A 179 -13.08 -0.44 17.26
N ARG A 180 -14.36 -0.59 17.63
CA ARG A 180 -15.47 0.05 16.91
C ARG A 180 -15.28 1.56 16.84
N GLY A 181 -15.51 2.13 15.65
CA GLY A 181 -15.43 3.57 15.42
C GLY A 181 -14.02 4.17 15.51
N ASN A 182 -13.00 3.34 15.65
CA ASN A 182 -11.63 3.78 15.80
C ASN A 182 -10.82 3.53 14.52
N CYS A 183 -10.96 4.44 13.55
CA CYS A 183 -10.25 4.38 12.26
C CYS A 183 -8.72 4.36 12.40
N TRP A 184 -8.18 4.98 13.45
CA TRP A 184 -6.74 5.01 13.70
C TRP A 184 -6.13 3.62 13.93
N ASP A 185 -6.94 2.63 14.30
CA ASP A 185 -6.47 1.28 14.56
C ASP A 185 -6.06 0.54 13.27
N ASN A 186 -6.46 1.03 12.07
CA ASN A 186 -6.07 0.48 10.76
C ASN A 186 -5.42 1.54 9.83
N ALA A 187 -4.81 2.58 10.39
CA ALA A 187 -4.22 3.70 9.66
C ALA A 187 -3.22 3.31 8.54
N PRO A 188 -2.41 2.23 8.64
CA PRO A 188 -1.54 1.81 7.54
C PRO A 188 -2.32 1.45 6.28
N MET A 189 -3.46 0.74 6.39
CA MET A 189 -4.29 0.37 5.24
C MET A 189 -5.00 1.57 4.61
N GLU A 190 -5.51 2.48 5.44
CA GLU A 190 -6.10 3.73 4.95
C GLU A 190 -5.12 4.53 4.10
N ARG A 191 -3.86 4.56 4.51
CA ARG A 191 -2.79 5.24 3.76
C ARG A 191 -2.50 4.55 2.42
N VAL A 192 -2.50 3.22 2.36
CA VAL A 192 -2.36 2.46 1.11
C VAL A 192 -3.48 2.81 0.14
N PHE A 193 -4.74 2.74 0.60
CA PHE A 193 -5.88 3.04 -0.27
C PHE A 193 -5.97 4.50 -0.68
N ARG A 194 -5.60 5.41 0.19
CA ARG A 194 -5.50 6.84 -0.17
C ARG A 194 -4.48 7.05 -1.29
N SER A 195 -3.31 6.42 -1.18
CA SER A 195 -2.28 6.49 -2.22
C SER A 195 -2.77 5.88 -3.53
N LEU A 196 -3.33 4.68 -3.50
CA LEU A 196 -3.88 4.02 -4.68
C LEU A 196 -4.91 4.91 -5.40
N LYS A 197 -5.88 5.45 -4.65
CA LYS A 197 -6.97 6.24 -5.23
C LYS A 197 -6.51 7.60 -5.76
N SER A 198 -5.61 8.28 -5.07
CA SER A 198 -5.17 9.62 -5.48
C SER A 198 -4.08 9.60 -6.55
N GLU A 199 -3.23 8.58 -6.54
CA GLU A 199 -2.05 8.53 -7.40
C GLU A 199 -2.29 7.74 -8.70
N TRP A 200 -3.11 6.69 -8.65
CA TRP A 200 -3.15 5.68 -9.70
C TRP A 200 -4.49 5.51 -10.40
N ILE A 201 -5.57 5.37 -9.66
CA ILE A 201 -6.89 5.11 -10.24
C ILE A 201 -7.34 6.29 -11.10
N PRO A 202 -7.79 6.05 -12.36
CA PRO A 202 -8.38 7.11 -13.19
C PRO A 202 -9.59 7.74 -12.52
N ALA A 203 -9.78 9.04 -12.67
CA ALA A 203 -10.92 9.77 -12.09
C ALA A 203 -12.28 9.23 -12.57
N THR A 204 -12.33 8.73 -13.80
CA THR A 204 -13.52 8.11 -14.41
C THR A 204 -13.72 6.65 -14.03
N GLY A 205 -12.78 6.04 -13.30
CA GLY A 205 -12.72 4.60 -13.07
C GLY A 205 -12.18 3.83 -14.28
N TYR A 206 -12.46 2.54 -14.33
CA TYR A 206 -12.03 1.62 -15.39
C TYR A 206 -13.20 1.19 -16.27
N ASN A 207 -12.94 0.86 -17.53
CA ASN A 207 -13.96 0.41 -18.47
C ASN A 207 -14.45 -1.03 -18.17
N SER A 208 -13.60 -1.85 -17.51
CA SER A 208 -13.95 -3.22 -17.15
C SER A 208 -13.23 -3.67 -15.87
N LEU A 209 -13.78 -4.71 -15.21
CA LEU A 209 -13.13 -5.38 -14.08
C LEU A 209 -11.76 -5.95 -14.46
N GLN A 210 -11.62 -6.47 -15.69
CA GLN A 210 -10.36 -7.05 -16.14
C GLN A 210 -9.28 -5.99 -16.32
N GLU A 211 -9.63 -4.83 -16.88
CA GLU A 211 -8.75 -3.66 -16.95
C GLU A 211 -8.32 -3.21 -15.56
N ALA A 212 -9.27 -3.05 -14.63
CA ALA A 212 -9.01 -2.69 -13.25
C ALA A 212 -8.05 -3.68 -12.56
N LYS A 213 -8.28 -4.99 -12.69
CA LYS A 213 -7.43 -6.03 -12.11
C LYS A 213 -5.99 -5.92 -12.62
N ARG A 214 -5.79 -5.80 -13.93
CA ARG A 214 -4.46 -5.70 -14.55
C ARG A 214 -3.72 -4.45 -14.08
N ASP A 215 -4.40 -3.32 -14.11
CA ASP A 215 -3.79 -2.03 -13.80
C ASP A 215 -3.47 -1.88 -12.29
N ILE A 216 -4.40 -2.30 -11.43
CA ILE A 216 -4.21 -2.29 -9.98
C ILE A 216 -3.14 -3.30 -9.56
N SER A 217 -3.06 -4.48 -10.20
CA SER A 217 -1.97 -5.44 -9.97
C SER A 217 -0.60 -4.79 -10.21
N GLY A 218 -0.44 -4.09 -11.33
CA GLY A 218 0.79 -3.35 -11.66
C GLY A 218 1.12 -2.29 -10.60
N TYR A 219 0.11 -1.57 -10.09
CA TYR A 219 0.34 -0.64 -8.99
C TYR A 219 0.79 -1.34 -7.72
N LEU A 220 0.05 -2.36 -7.25
CA LEU A 220 0.29 -2.99 -5.95
C LEU A 220 1.60 -3.77 -5.93
N MET A 221 1.82 -4.59 -6.95
CA MET A 221 2.93 -5.56 -6.95
C MET A 221 4.24 -4.98 -7.50
N ASP A 222 4.15 -4.08 -8.49
CA ASP A 222 5.34 -3.50 -9.12
C ASP A 222 5.65 -2.10 -8.60
N TYR A 223 4.78 -1.12 -8.91
CA TYR A 223 5.08 0.28 -8.60
C TYR A 223 5.16 0.55 -7.10
N TYR A 224 4.12 0.19 -6.32
CA TYR A 224 4.07 0.43 -4.88
C TYR A 224 5.19 -0.31 -4.14
N ASN A 225 5.39 -1.58 -4.44
CA ASN A 225 6.37 -2.40 -3.73
C ASN A 225 7.82 -2.08 -4.08
N TRP A 226 8.13 -1.77 -5.35
CA TRP A 226 9.51 -1.71 -5.83
C TRP A 226 10.00 -0.31 -6.20
N GLN A 227 9.11 0.63 -6.46
CA GLN A 227 9.48 1.94 -7.01
C GLN A 227 8.97 3.12 -6.20
N ARG A 228 7.80 2.99 -5.55
CA ARG A 228 7.19 4.09 -4.80
C ARG A 228 7.91 4.32 -3.47
N PRO A 229 8.54 5.51 -3.27
CA PRO A 229 9.17 5.83 -2.00
C PRO A 229 8.15 5.87 -0.86
N HIS A 230 8.51 5.28 0.27
CA HIS A 230 7.66 5.24 1.45
C HIS A 230 8.33 5.96 2.63
N THR A 231 7.64 6.94 3.23
CA THR A 231 8.19 7.76 4.33
C THR A 231 8.59 6.93 5.54
N TYR A 232 7.84 5.86 5.85
CA TYR A 232 8.14 4.94 6.94
C TYR A 232 9.47 4.21 6.75
N ASN A 233 9.91 4.03 5.52
CA ASN A 233 11.14 3.34 5.15
C ASN A 233 12.25 4.32 4.72
N ASP A 234 12.30 5.51 5.28
CA ASP A 234 13.29 6.56 4.95
C ASP A 234 13.39 6.88 3.44
N GLY A 235 12.26 6.73 2.75
CA GLY A 235 12.15 6.97 1.32
C GLY A 235 12.50 5.79 0.43
N LEU A 236 12.79 4.62 0.98
CA LEU A 236 12.92 3.38 0.23
C LEU A 236 11.54 2.83 -0.14
N ALA A 237 11.47 2.14 -1.28
CA ALA A 237 10.30 1.36 -1.63
C ALA A 237 10.15 0.15 -0.69
N PRO A 238 8.91 -0.30 -0.38
CA PRO A 238 8.66 -1.35 0.61
C PRO A 238 9.49 -2.63 0.45
N ALA A 239 9.56 -3.18 -0.76
CA ALA A 239 10.31 -4.40 -1.01
C ALA A 239 11.83 -4.20 -0.87
N LYS A 240 12.34 -3.01 -1.22
CA LYS A 240 13.76 -2.68 -1.06
C LYS A 240 14.13 -2.49 0.40
N ALA A 241 13.27 -1.84 1.19
CA ALA A 241 13.46 -1.70 2.62
C ALA A 241 13.50 -3.07 3.32
N GLU A 242 12.64 -4.00 2.90
CA GLU A 242 12.61 -5.35 3.45
C GLU A 242 13.86 -6.18 3.11
N SER A 243 14.46 -5.98 1.94
CA SER A 243 15.65 -6.72 1.50
C SER A 243 16.96 -6.19 2.09
N GLN A 244 16.96 -5.02 2.71
CA GLN A 244 18.16 -4.51 3.37
C GLN A 244 18.34 -5.18 4.74
N PRO A 245 19.53 -5.71 5.05
CA PRO A 245 19.81 -6.20 6.39
C PRO A 245 19.64 -5.05 7.39
N ASN A 246 18.98 -5.32 8.52
CA ASN A 246 18.61 -4.38 9.56
C ASN A 246 19.72 -3.37 9.90
N LEU A 247 19.62 -2.16 9.37
CA LEU A 247 20.36 -1.00 9.88
C LEU A 247 19.67 -0.37 11.12
N GLN A 248 18.51 -0.88 11.53
CA GLN A 248 17.72 -0.34 12.64
C GLN A 248 18.04 -0.92 14.02
N SER A 249 19.04 -1.81 14.16
CA SER A 249 19.47 -2.32 15.47
C SER A 249 20.62 -1.55 16.11
N GLY A 250 20.80 -0.28 15.79
CA GLY A 250 21.93 0.54 16.23
C GLY A 250 21.58 1.91 16.77
N ILE A 251 20.49 2.04 17.58
CA ILE A 251 20.34 3.19 18.49
C ILE A 251 20.02 2.61 19.87
N SER A 252 21.05 2.35 20.63
CA SER A 252 21.03 2.23 22.09
C SER A 252 21.11 3.63 22.71
#